data_e13f4139c22ef9d79665c4b7e8ec3c93
#
_entry.id   e13f4139c22ef9d79665c4b7e8ec3c93
#
_cell.length_a   1.000
_cell.length_b   1.000
_cell.length_c   1.000
_cell.angle_alpha   90.00
_cell.angle_beta   90.00
_cell.angle_gamma   90.00
#
_symmetry.space_group_name_H-M   'P 1'
#
loop_
_entity.id
_entity.type
_entity.pdbx_description
1 polymer ?
#
loop_
_entity_poly.entity_id
_entity_poly.type
_entity_poly.pdbx_seq_one_letter_code
_entity_poly.pdbx_strand_id
1 'polypeptide(L)'
;MKRASAIITNGGGRTSHAAIVARELGAVAIVGTGDATEKLEDGQEITVSCAEGNEGKVYEGKLEWDTEEIDLEEMGDPDTQVMLILANPKMAYKYASYPVDGVGLMRLEFAINNAIKAHPLALSRFDELEDEEAKRKIEDLTAAYPDKESYFTENLSQAVGAMAAAFYPREVIVRMSDFKTNEYADLLGGKQFEPKEENPMVGFRGASRYYNERYKDGFKLECEAMRIVREDMGLDNVKLMIPFCRTVDEGKKVIEVMEEYGLKQGKDNLEIYVMCEIPSNV
;
A
#
# COMPACT_ATOMS: atom_id res chain seq x y z
N MET A 1 0.05 22.97 -8.83
CA MET A 1 -0.35 22.47 -7.51
C MET A 1 0.66 22.81 -6.40
N LYS A 2 1.94 22.49 -6.48
CA LYS A 2 2.94 22.76 -5.40
C LYS A 2 3.08 24.23 -4.95
N ARG A 3 2.61 25.21 -5.73
CA ARG A 3 2.70 26.65 -5.43
C ARG A 3 1.35 27.26 -5.00
N ALA A 4 0.29 26.48 -5.01
CA ALA A 4 -1.04 26.93 -4.64
C ALA A 4 -1.28 26.70 -3.14
N SER A 5 -1.88 27.66 -2.45
CA SER A 5 -2.32 27.53 -1.06
C SER A 5 -3.57 26.64 -0.95
N ALA A 6 -4.41 26.67 -1.99
CA ALA A 6 -5.57 25.78 -2.10
C ALA A 6 -5.85 25.43 -3.56
N ILE A 7 -6.59 24.34 -3.79
CA ILE A 7 -6.99 23.85 -5.10
C ILE A 7 -8.50 23.67 -5.10
N ILE A 8 -9.18 24.28 -6.09
CA ILE A 8 -10.63 24.15 -6.26
C ILE A 8 -10.90 23.67 -7.68
N THR A 9 -11.74 22.65 -7.84
CA THR A 9 -12.11 22.15 -9.17
C THR A 9 -13.62 21.95 -9.30
N ASN A 10 -14.18 22.27 -10.48
CA ASN A 10 -15.60 22.04 -10.77
C ASN A 10 -15.94 20.56 -10.80
N GLY A 11 -15.09 19.75 -11.44
CA GLY A 11 -15.28 18.31 -11.55
C GLY A 11 -14.42 17.52 -10.58
N GLY A 12 -14.74 16.23 -10.47
CA GLY A 12 -13.96 15.28 -9.70
C GLY A 12 -14.60 14.86 -8.38
N GLY A 13 -14.06 13.82 -7.78
CA GLY A 13 -14.45 13.30 -6.48
C GLY A 13 -13.22 12.87 -5.68
N ARG A 14 -13.40 12.19 -4.55
CA ARG A 14 -12.32 11.79 -3.63
C ARG A 14 -11.20 10.97 -4.30
N THR A 15 -11.49 10.30 -5.41
CA THR A 15 -10.56 9.47 -6.19
C THR A 15 -10.03 10.16 -7.44
N SER A 16 -10.39 11.42 -7.69
CA SER A 16 -9.85 12.19 -8.82
C SER A 16 -8.35 12.47 -8.64
N HIS A 17 -7.64 12.59 -9.76
CA HIS A 17 -6.21 12.90 -9.74
C HIS A 17 -5.87 14.16 -8.94
N ALA A 18 -6.70 15.21 -9.05
CA ALA A 18 -6.53 16.44 -8.27
C ALA A 18 -6.62 16.20 -6.75
N ALA A 19 -7.59 15.39 -6.32
CA ALA A 19 -7.75 15.03 -4.90
C ALA A 19 -6.62 14.18 -4.37
N ILE A 20 -6.15 13.21 -5.16
CA ILE A 20 -5.04 12.31 -4.78
C ILE A 20 -3.75 13.13 -4.63
N VAL A 21 -3.39 13.91 -5.65
CA VAL A 21 -2.16 14.70 -5.64
C VAL A 21 -2.19 15.80 -4.56
N ALA A 22 -3.34 16.44 -4.33
CA ALA A 22 -3.47 17.42 -3.26
C ALA A 22 -3.22 16.78 -1.87
N ARG A 23 -3.78 15.60 -1.65
CA ARG A 23 -3.59 14.83 -0.40
C ARG A 23 -2.13 14.42 -0.20
N GLU A 24 -1.46 13.97 -1.27
CA GLU A 24 -0.03 13.64 -1.23
C GLU A 24 0.86 14.86 -0.93
N LEU A 25 0.45 16.04 -1.43
CA LEU A 25 1.18 17.29 -1.20
C LEU A 25 0.83 17.95 0.15
N GLY A 26 -0.17 17.45 0.87
CA GLY A 26 -0.70 18.11 2.06
C GLY A 26 -1.40 19.47 1.75
N ALA A 27 -1.88 19.65 0.53
CA ALA A 27 -2.53 20.88 0.10
C ALA A 27 -4.03 20.82 0.36
N VAL A 28 -4.62 21.95 0.79
CA VAL A 28 -6.07 22.11 0.91
C VAL A 28 -6.69 21.96 -0.48
N ALA A 29 -7.70 21.09 -0.63
CA ALA A 29 -8.34 20.89 -1.92
C ALA A 29 -9.84 20.59 -1.78
N ILE A 30 -10.64 21.29 -2.59
CA ILE A 30 -12.06 21.04 -2.77
C ILE A 30 -12.29 20.63 -4.22
N VAL A 31 -12.86 19.45 -4.43
CA VAL A 31 -13.13 18.90 -5.75
C VAL A 31 -14.62 18.65 -5.93
N GLY A 32 -15.12 18.85 -7.15
CA GLY A 32 -16.53 18.60 -7.46
C GLY A 32 -17.47 19.70 -7.02
N THR A 33 -17.03 20.96 -7.07
CA THR A 33 -17.87 22.13 -6.72
C THR A 33 -18.97 22.40 -7.73
N GLY A 34 -18.85 21.88 -8.94
CA GLY A 34 -19.79 22.10 -10.05
C GLY A 34 -19.52 23.41 -10.83
N ASP A 35 -19.45 24.51 -10.15
CA ASP A 35 -19.50 25.84 -10.76
C ASP A 35 -18.48 26.88 -10.22
N ALA A 36 -17.47 26.42 -9.48
CA ALA A 36 -16.49 27.34 -8.86
C ALA A 36 -15.80 28.28 -9.87
N THR A 37 -15.47 27.77 -11.07
CA THR A 37 -14.82 28.61 -12.11
C THR A 37 -15.76 29.62 -12.74
N GLU A 38 -17.06 29.53 -12.53
CA GLU A 38 -18.06 30.52 -13.00
C GLU A 38 -18.37 31.54 -11.91
N LYS A 39 -18.23 31.15 -10.63
CA LYS A 39 -18.56 31.99 -9.47
C LYS A 39 -17.39 32.77 -8.90
N LEU A 40 -16.18 32.26 -9.06
CA LEU A 40 -14.96 32.87 -8.53
C LEU A 40 -14.29 33.73 -9.62
N GLU A 41 -13.90 34.92 -9.26
CA GLU A 41 -13.22 35.86 -10.15
C GLU A 41 -11.71 35.93 -9.85
N ASP A 42 -10.93 36.28 -10.89
CA ASP A 42 -9.49 36.48 -10.73
C ASP A 42 -9.21 37.67 -9.80
N GLY A 43 -8.38 37.45 -8.79
CA GLY A 43 -8.05 38.45 -7.77
C GLY A 43 -9.05 38.53 -6.61
N GLN A 44 -10.12 37.73 -6.61
CA GLN A 44 -11.07 37.67 -5.51
C GLN A 44 -10.43 37.08 -4.26
N GLU A 45 -10.59 37.75 -3.11
CA GLU A 45 -10.21 37.14 -1.81
C GLU A 45 -11.23 36.11 -1.40
N ILE A 46 -10.75 34.90 -1.09
CA ILE A 46 -11.57 33.78 -0.64
C ILE A 46 -10.92 33.06 0.53
N THR A 47 -11.74 32.47 1.36
CA THR A 47 -11.29 31.47 2.38
C THR A 47 -11.75 30.06 1.99
N VAL A 48 -10.82 29.12 1.99
CA VAL A 48 -11.08 27.72 1.65
C VAL A 48 -10.97 26.88 2.92
N SER A 49 -12.07 26.28 3.35
CA SER A 49 -12.15 25.44 4.55
C SER A 49 -12.40 23.98 4.20
N CYS A 50 -11.59 23.09 4.76
CA CYS A 50 -11.79 21.64 4.79
C CYS A 50 -11.93 21.11 6.22
N ALA A 51 -12.16 21.99 7.19
CA ALA A 51 -12.24 21.66 8.63
C ALA A 51 -13.68 21.39 9.11
N GLU A 52 -14.69 21.59 8.28
CA GLU A 52 -16.10 21.58 8.66
C GLU A 52 -16.81 20.27 8.32
N GLY A 53 -16.16 19.14 8.58
CA GLY A 53 -16.74 17.81 8.36
C GLY A 53 -16.38 17.21 6.99
N ASN A 54 -17.34 16.56 6.32
CA ASN A 54 -17.07 15.78 5.10
C ASN A 54 -17.09 16.60 3.80
N GLU A 55 -17.51 17.84 3.84
CA GLU A 55 -17.62 18.73 2.68
C GLU A 55 -16.72 19.96 2.89
N GLY A 56 -15.92 20.26 1.87
CA GLY A 56 -15.13 21.48 1.85
C GLY A 56 -15.99 22.68 1.45
N LYS A 57 -15.72 23.86 2.01
CA LYS A 57 -16.44 25.09 1.73
C LYS A 57 -15.53 26.19 1.24
N VAL A 58 -16.05 27.03 0.35
CA VAL A 58 -15.38 28.22 -0.15
C VAL A 58 -16.22 29.41 0.25
N TYR A 59 -15.61 30.34 0.98
CA TYR A 59 -16.25 31.55 1.46
C TYR A 59 -15.70 32.78 0.75
N GLU A 60 -16.51 33.78 0.56
CA GLU A 60 -16.08 35.07 0.09
C GLU A 60 -15.31 35.83 1.17
N GLY A 61 -14.23 36.49 0.80
CA GLY A 61 -13.38 37.24 1.69
C GLY A 61 -12.45 36.44 2.58
N LYS A 62 -11.71 37.18 3.39
CA LYS A 62 -10.81 36.62 4.40
C LYS A 62 -11.55 36.48 5.70
N LEU A 63 -11.86 35.26 6.07
CA LEU A 63 -12.50 34.93 7.37
C LEU A 63 -11.44 34.86 8.47
N GLU A 64 -11.85 35.18 9.68
CA GLU A 64 -11.11 34.84 10.91
C GLU A 64 -11.51 33.45 11.37
N TRP A 65 -10.57 32.73 11.93
CA TRP A 65 -10.80 31.41 12.50
C TRP A 65 -10.04 31.26 13.81
N ASP A 66 -10.58 30.47 14.70
CA ASP A 66 -9.92 30.04 15.92
C ASP A 66 -9.19 28.71 15.67
N THR A 67 -8.04 28.54 16.33
CA THR A 67 -7.29 27.29 16.31
C THR A 67 -7.34 26.67 17.71
N GLU A 68 -7.85 25.46 17.79
CA GLU A 68 -7.78 24.64 18.98
C GLU A 68 -6.59 23.68 18.86
N GLU A 69 -5.63 23.79 19.76
CA GLU A 69 -4.52 22.84 19.87
C GLU A 69 -4.92 21.75 20.88
N ILE A 70 -4.91 20.52 20.41
CA ILE A 70 -5.14 19.35 21.25
C ILE A 70 -3.77 18.72 21.54
N ASP A 71 -3.39 18.73 22.82
CA ASP A 71 -2.21 18.00 23.26
C ASP A 71 -2.55 16.51 23.37
N LEU A 72 -1.99 15.72 22.48
CA LEU A 72 -2.23 14.27 22.45
C LEU A 72 -1.57 13.55 23.63
N GLU A 73 -0.53 14.13 24.25
CA GLU A 73 0.11 13.57 25.45
C GLU A 73 -0.80 13.66 26.68
N GLU A 74 -1.72 14.65 26.72
CA GLU A 74 -2.69 14.80 27.81
C GLU A 74 -3.88 13.82 27.70
N MET A 75 -4.08 13.16 26.56
CA MET A 75 -5.24 12.27 26.34
C MET A 75 -5.13 10.94 27.10
N GLY A 76 -3.94 10.58 27.61
CA GLY A 76 -3.68 9.29 28.25
C GLY A 76 -3.68 8.12 27.26
N ASP A 77 -3.12 7.00 27.68
CA ASP A 77 -3.07 5.79 26.85
C ASP A 77 -4.40 5.04 26.94
N PRO A 78 -5.03 4.70 25.80
CA PRO A 78 -6.23 3.87 25.81
C PRO A 78 -5.89 2.40 26.16
N ASP A 79 -6.86 1.66 26.69
CA ASP A 79 -6.70 0.22 26.99
C ASP A 79 -6.48 -0.64 25.72
N THR A 80 -6.80 -0.10 24.56
CA THR A 80 -6.70 -0.78 23.26
C THR A 80 -5.61 -0.12 22.43
N GLN A 81 -4.78 -0.94 21.78
CA GLN A 81 -3.73 -0.45 20.89
C GLN A 81 -4.31 0.34 19.70
N VAL A 82 -3.73 1.50 19.45
CA VAL A 82 -4.06 2.36 18.32
C VAL A 82 -3.01 2.19 17.24
N MET A 83 -3.34 1.50 16.16
CA MET A 83 -2.42 1.21 15.08
C MET A 83 -2.87 1.87 13.76
N LEU A 84 -1.90 2.33 12.97
CA LEU A 84 -2.15 2.99 11.69
C LEU A 84 -2.37 1.99 10.54
N ILE A 85 -3.12 2.43 9.54
CA ILE A 85 -3.15 1.81 8.20
C ILE A 85 -2.29 2.69 7.29
N LEU A 86 -1.14 2.18 6.87
CA LEU A 86 -0.21 2.89 5.99
C LEU A 86 0.12 2.06 4.76
N ALA A 87 0.14 2.71 3.59
CA ALA A 87 0.54 2.07 2.34
C ALA A 87 1.80 2.72 1.74
N ASN A 88 2.03 4.02 2.00
CA ASN A 88 3.12 4.78 1.41
C ASN A 88 4.34 4.86 2.35
N PRO A 89 5.45 4.18 2.06
CA PRO A 89 6.65 4.21 2.91
C PRO A 89 7.23 5.62 3.09
N LYS A 90 7.03 6.53 2.13
CA LYS A 90 7.52 7.91 2.24
C LYS A 90 6.87 8.71 3.37
N MET A 91 5.72 8.26 3.85
CA MET A 91 4.99 8.90 4.95
C MET A 91 5.34 8.30 6.31
N ALA A 92 6.08 7.19 6.34
CA ALA A 92 6.37 6.43 7.55
C ALA A 92 7.01 7.28 8.64
N TYR A 93 8.06 8.01 8.31
CA TYR A 93 8.77 8.86 9.26
C TYR A 93 7.89 9.95 9.90
N LYS A 94 7.01 10.56 9.08
CA LYS A 94 6.05 11.55 9.58
C LYS A 94 5.07 10.94 10.57
N TYR A 95 4.48 9.80 10.23
CA TYR A 95 3.47 9.17 11.09
C TYR A 95 4.06 8.41 12.27
N ALA A 96 5.33 8.06 12.22
CA ALA A 96 6.02 7.46 13.36
C ALA A 96 6.16 8.42 14.56
N SER A 97 6.04 9.74 14.36
CA SER A 97 6.02 10.72 15.45
C SER A 97 4.67 10.85 16.15
N TYR A 98 3.61 10.18 15.65
CA TYR A 98 2.29 10.20 16.28
C TYR A 98 2.26 9.22 17.47
N PRO A 99 1.43 9.49 18.50
CA PRO A 99 1.25 8.62 19.65
C PRO A 99 0.40 7.40 19.24
N VAL A 100 1.02 6.45 18.55
CA VAL A 100 0.39 5.22 18.06
C VAL A 100 1.25 4.01 18.38
N ASP A 101 0.66 2.85 18.52
CA ASP A 101 1.35 1.62 18.92
C ASP A 101 2.06 0.91 17.76
N GLY A 102 1.81 1.34 16.51
CA GLY A 102 2.46 0.75 15.35
C GLY A 102 1.66 0.89 14.07
N VAL A 103 1.96 0.02 13.12
CA VAL A 103 1.24 -0.11 11.84
C VAL A 103 0.49 -1.43 11.82
N GLY A 104 -0.83 -1.37 11.98
CA GLY A 104 -1.70 -2.55 11.97
C GLY A 104 -1.96 -3.10 10.57
N LEU A 105 -1.76 -2.29 9.52
CA LEU A 105 -1.88 -2.74 8.14
C LEU A 105 -0.98 -1.93 7.20
N MET A 106 0.13 -2.53 6.78
CA MET A 106 0.90 -2.07 5.63
C MET A 106 0.49 -2.86 4.38
N ARG A 107 0.12 -2.17 3.30
CA ARG A 107 -0.31 -2.78 2.05
C ARG A 107 0.83 -2.85 1.05
N LEU A 108 1.24 -4.07 0.65
CA LEU A 108 2.31 -4.27 -0.33
C LEU A 108 1.96 -3.79 -1.73
N GLU A 109 0.67 -3.78 -2.09
CA GLU A 109 0.19 -3.36 -3.41
C GLU A 109 0.67 -1.96 -3.78
N PHE A 110 0.75 -1.06 -2.80
CA PHE A 110 1.25 0.29 -3.04
C PHE A 110 2.74 0.29 -3.46
N ALA A 111 3.56 -0.50 -2.77
CA ALA A 111 4.98 -0.63 -3.10
C ALA A 111 5.18 -1.29 -4.47
N ILE A 112 4.42 -2.36 -4.74
CA ILE A 112 4.49 -3.09 -6.02
C ILE A 112 4.06 -2.17 -7.18
N ASN A 113 2.95 -1.45 -7.06
CA ASN A 113 2.47 -0.55 -8.12
C ASN A 113 3.37 0.65 -8.38
N ASN A 114 4.00 1.20 -7.36
CA ASN A 114 4.73 2.46 -7.50
C ASN A 114 6.24 2.29 -7.67
N ALA A 115 6.83 1.31 -6.99
CA ALA A 115 8.27 1.07 -7.05
C ALA A 115 8.64 -0.02 -8.07
N ILE A 116 7.92 -1.14 -8.09
CA ILE A 116 8.27 -2.31 -8.91
C ILE A 116 7.61 -2.22 -10.29
N LYS A 117 6.29 -2.01 -10.35
CA LYS A 117 5.47 -1.83 -11.58
C LYS A 117 5.39 -3.05 -12.50
N ALA A 118 6.13 -4.10 -12.26
CA ALA A 118 6.14 -5.32 -13.03
C ALA A 118 5.45 -6.47 -12.28
N HIS A 119 4.81 -7.36 -13.02
CA HIS A 119 4.22 -8.56 -12.46
C HIS A 119 5.32 -9.49 -11.94
N PRO A 120 5.21 -10.08 -10.73
CA PRO A 120 6.25 -10.94 -10.16
C PRO A 120 6.66 -12.09 -11.08
N LEU A 121 5.68 -12.74 -11.73
CA LEU A 121 5.99 -13.82 -12.70
C LEU A 121 6.64 -13.32 -13.99
N ALA A 122 6.40 -12.08 -14.40
CA ALA A 122 7.10 -11.51 -15.55
C ALA A 122 8.58 -11.24 -15.27
N LEU A 123 8.96 -11.21 -13.99
CA LEU A 123 10.35 -11.11 -13.55
C LEU A 123 10.98 -12.50 -13.36
N SER A 124 10.31 -13.41 -12.64
CA SER A 124 10.83 -14.76 -12.34
C SER A 124 10.80 -15.71 -13.54
N ARG A 125 9.85 -15.52 -14.49
CA ARG A 125 9.69 -16.31 -15.72
C ARG A 125 9.87 -15.44 -16.96
N PHE A 126 10.84 -14.54 -16.91
CA PHE A 126 11.06 -13.54 -17.95
C PHE A 126 11.24 -14.14 -19.35
N ASP A 127 11.93 -15.27 -19.45
CA ASP A 127 12.18 -15.95 -20.73
C ASP A 127 10.90 -16.50 -21.38
N GLU A 128 9.87 -16.76 -20.58
CA GLU A 128 8.55 -17.21 -21.04
C GLU A 128 7.64 -16.06 -21.51
N LEU A 129 8.01 -14.81 -21.25
CA LEU A 129 7.20 -13.64 -21.60
C LEU A 129 7.19 -13.46 -23.12
N GLU A 130 5.97 -13.35 -23.71
CA GLU A 130 5.79 -13.21 -25.16
C GLU A 130 5.70 -11.75 -25.61
N ASP A 131 5.32 -10.84 -24.71
CA ASP A 131 5.17 -9.40 -24.99
C ASP A 131 6.54 -8.72 -25.08
N GLU A 132 7.02 -8.50 -26.28
CA GLU A 132 8.32 -7.88 -26.55
C GLU A 132 8.41 -6.40 -26.08
N GLU A 133 7.30 -5.69 -25.99
CA GLU A 133 7.28 -4.34 -25.42
C GLU A 133 7.45 -4.38 -23.90
N ALA A 134 6.76 -5.32 -23.26
CA ALA A 134 6.90 -5.55 -21.84
C ALA A 134 8.32 -6.02 -21.48
N LYS A 135 8.91 -6.93 -22.28
CA LYS A 135 10.31 -7.37 -22.10
C LYS A 135 11.27 -6.19 -22.07
N ARG A 136 11.24 -5.34 -23.10
CA ARG A 136 12.12 -4.17 -23.17
C ARG A 136 11.97 -3.25 -21.98
N LYS A 137 10.73 -2.96 -21.56
CA LYS A 137 10.48 -2.14 -20.38
C LYS A 137 11.00 -2.78 -19.09
N ILE A 138 10.89 -4.10 -18.98
CA ILE A 138 11.43 -4.84 -17.81
C ILE A 138 12.95 -4.80 -17.83
N GLU A 139 13.59 -5.01 -18.98
CA GLU A 139 15.04 -4.90 -19.12
C GLU A 139 15.56 -3.52 -18.72
N ASP A 140 14.88 -2.45 -19.16
CA ASP A 140 15.22 -1.07 -18.77
C ASP A 140 15.07 -0.84 -17.26
N LEU A 141 13.98 -1.35 -16.64
CA LEU A 141 13.73 -1.22 -15.20
C LEU A 141 14.76 -1.98 -14.37
N THR A 142 15.21 -3.14 -14.86
CA THR A 142 16.07 -4.05 -14.10
C THR A 142 17.56 -3.90 -14.43
N ALA A 143 17.92 -3.01 -15.34
CA ALA A 143 19.29 -2.87 -15.88
C ALA A 143 20.37 -2.62 -14.81
N ALA A 144 20.03 -2.03 -13.68
CA ALA A 144 20.96 -1.74 -12.59
C ALA A 144 21.09 -2.88 -11.55
N TYR A 145 20.34 -3.96 -11.72
CA TYR A 145 20.27 -5.07 -10.76
C TYR A 145 20.97 -6.32 -11.34
N PRO A 146 21.50 -7.20 -10.48
CA PRO A 146 22.15 -8.44 -10.93
C PRO A 146 21.25 -9.33 -11.77
N ASP A 147 19.99 -9.41 -11.39
CA ASP A 147 18.93 -10.15 -12.08
C ASP A 147 17.56 -9.51 -11.81
N LYS A 148 16.53 -10.05 -12.43
CA LYS A 148 15.17 -9.49 -12.36
C LYS A 148 14.45 -9.81 -11.04
N GLU A 149 14.78 -10.93 -10.41
CA GLU A 149 14.25 -11.31 -9.11
C GLU A 149 14.82 -10.40 -8.02
N SER A 150 16.12 -10.10 -8.07
CA SER A 150 16.78 -9.12 -7.18
C SER A 150 16.16 -7.74 -7.30
N TYR A 151 15.78 -7.29 -8.51
CA TYR A 151 15.05 -6.04 -8.67
C TYR A 151 13.76 -6.01 -7.86
N PHE A 152 12.98 -7.10 -7.86
CA PHE A 152 11.74 -7.19 -7.08
C PHE A 152 12.03 -7.18 -5.58
N THR A 153 12.88 -8.10 -5.13
CA THR A 153 13.15 -8.35 -3.71
C THR A 153 13.81 -7.16 -3.03
N GLU A 154 14.77 -6.50 -3.69
CA GLU A 154 15.43 -5.32 -3.15
C GLU A 154 14.48 -4.12 -3.05
N ASN A 155 13.70 -3.82 -4.10
CA ASN A 155 12.76 -2.70 -4.05
C ASN A 155 11.65 -2.92 -3.01
N LEU A 156 11.13 -4.14 -2.91
CA LEU A 156 10.10 -4.45 -1.92
C LEU A 156 10.65 -4.43 -0.51
N SER A 157 11.81 -5.03 -0.27
CA SER A 157 12.46 -5.04 1.04
C SER A 157 12.84 -3.63 1.50
N GLN A 158 13.32 -2.76 0.62
CA GLN A 158 13.59 -1.35 0.94
C GLN A 158 12.31 -0.59 1.32
N ALA A 159 11.21 -0.82 0.61
CA ALA A 159 9.94 -0.17 0.92
C ALA A 159 9.39 -0.60 2.29
N VAL A 160 9.43 -1.90 2.59
CA VAL A 160 9.00 -2.45 3.88
C VAL A 160 9.98 -2.08 4.98
N GLY A 161 11.29 -2.17 4.71
CA GLY A 161 12.34 -1.82 5.66
C GLY A 161 12.28 -0.36 6.08
N ALA A 162 12.01 0.56 5.15
CA ALA A 162 11.82 1.98 5.47
C ALA A 162 10.63 2.20 6.43
N MET A 163 9.52 1.48 6.23
CA MET A 163 8.37 1.51 7.14
C MET A 163 8.73 0.93 8.51
N ALA A 164 9.32 -0.26 8.52
CA ALA A 164 9.67 -0.96 9.75
C ALA A 164 10.69 -0.20 10.59
N ALA A 165 11.72 0.36 9.96
CA ALA A 165 12.74 1.15 10.64
C ALA A 165 12.18 2.45 11.26
N ALA A 166 11.24 3.13 10.56
CA ALA A 166 10.63 4.34 11.09
C ALA A 166 9.80 4.08 12.36
N PHE A 167 9.18 2.92 12.47
CA PHE A 167 8.35 2.54 13.62
C PHE A 167 9.08 1.71 14.68
N TYR A 168 10.32 1.27 14.42
CA TYR A 168 11.05 0.42 15.36
C TYR A 168 11.15 1.03 16.77
N PRO A 169 10.87 0.27 17.87
CA PRO A 169 10.57 -1.17 17.93
C PRO A 169 9.07 -1.52 17.83
N ARG A 170 8.18 -0.55 17.54
CA ARG A 170 6.74 -0.74 17.39
C ARG A 170 6.44 -1.64 16.19
N GLU A 171 5.41 -2.47 16.32
CA GLU A 171 5.07 -3.47 15.31
C GLU A 171 4.62 -2.85 13.98
N VAL A 172 5.00 -3.51 12.89
CA VAL A 172 4.54 -3.23 11.53
C VAL A 172 3.99 -4.52 10.94
N ILE A 173 2.67 -4.61 10.83
CA ILE A 173 1.99 -5.78 10.25
C ILE A 173 1.88 -5.57 8.75
N VAL A 174 2.63 -6.37 7.99
CA VAL A 174 2.69 -6.30 6.54
C VAL A 174 1.72 -7.32 5.94
N ARG A 175 0.68 -6.83 5.26
CA ARG A 175 -0.21 -7.70 4.51
C ARG A 175 0.44 -8.09 3.19
N MET A 176 0.61 -9.40 2.96
CA MET A 176 1.04 -9.96 1.69
C MET A 176 0.12 -9.49 0.57
N SER A 177 0.58 -9.45 -0.66
CA SER A 177 -0.13 -8.79 -1.76
C SER A 177 -1.53 -9.37 -2.03
N ASP A 178 -2.51 -8.50 -2.12
CA ASP A 178 -3.94 -8.85 -2.27
C ASP A 178 -4.55 -8.27 -3.54
N PHE A 179 -3.81 -8.33 -4.63
CA PHE A 179 -4.32 -7.93 -5.94
C PHE A 179 -5.37 -8.91 -6.46
N LYS A 180 -6.38 -8.38 -7.12
CA LYS A 180 -7.27 -9.14 -7.98
C LYS A 180 -6.56 -9.49 -9.30
N THR A 181 -7.04 -10.51 -9.99
CA THR A 181 -6.47 -10.93 -11.28
C THR A 181 -6.39 -9.81 -12.31
N ASN A 182 -7.40 -8.95 -12.40
CA ASN A 182 -7.38 -7.80 -13.29
C ASN A 182 -6.34 -6.76 -12.89
N GLU A 183 -6.13 -6.54 -11.58
CA GLU A 183 -5.11 -5.60 -11.08
C GLU A 183 -3.69 -6.14 -11.34
N TYR A 184 -3.46 -7.44 -11.14
CA TYR A 184 -2.21 -8.08 -11.52
C TYR A 184 -1.96 -8.06 -13.03
N ALA A 185 -3.03 -8.26 -13.84
CA ALA A 185 -2.93 -8.20 -15.29
C ALA A 185 -2.52 -6.81 -15.81
N ASP A 186 -2.82 -5.75 -15.06
CA ASP A 186 -2.44 -4.37 -15.40
C ASP A 186 -0.97 -4.05 -15.10
N LEU A 187 -0.29 -4.86 -14.28
CA LEU A 187 1.15 -4.75 -14.10
C LEU A 187 1.89 -5.14 -15.37
N LEU A 188 3.08 -4.59 -15.55
CA LEU A 188 3.91 -4.84 -16.73
C LEU A 188 4.20 -6.35 -16.89
N GLY A 189 3.80 -6.90 -18.03
CA GLY A 189 3.89 -8.33 -18.34
C GLY A 189 2.80 -9.20 -17.71
N GLY A 190 1.87 -8.62 -16.92
CA GLY A 190 0.89 -9.39 -16.14
C GLY A 190 -0.19 -10.10 -16.96
N LYS A 191 -0.60 -9.55 -18.10
CA LYS A 191 -1.70 -10.09 -18.92
C LYS A 191 -1.52 -11.55 -19.33
N GLN A 192 -0.31 -11.98 -19.51
CA GLN A 192 0.03 -13.34 -19.93
C GLN A 192 -0.17 -14.35 -18.79
N PHE A 193 0.10 -13.95 -17.54
CA PHE A 193 0.13 -14.85 -16.38
C PHE A 193 -1.20 -14.90 -15.62
N GLU A 194 -2.11 -13.97 -15.91
CA GLU A 194 -3.35 -13.86 -15.16
C GLU A 194 -4.55 -14.47 -15.89
N PRO A 195 -5.37 -15.29 -15.19
CA PRO A 195 -6.60 -15.81 -15.76
C PRO A 195 -7.63 -14.69 -15.91
N LYS A 196 -8.50 -14.82 -16.93
CA LYS A 196 -9.68 -13.99 -17.05
C LYS A 196 -10.76 -14.54 -16.13
N GLU A 197 -11.26 -13.74 -15.22
CA GLU A 197 -12.30 -14.10 -14.29
C GLU A 197 -13.52 -13.18 -14.45
N GLU A 198 -14.73 -13.75 -14.35
CA GLU A 198 -15.98 -12.96 -14.38
C GLU A 198 -16.12 -12.11 -13.12
N ASN A 199 -15.70 -12.63 -11.95
CA ASN A 199 -15.73 -11.91 -10.69
C ASN A 199 -14.38 -12.01 -9.96
N PRO A 200 -13.42 -11.12 -10.26
CA PRO A 200 -12.11 -11.12 -9.61
C PRO A 200 -12.15 -10.84 -8.11
N MET A 201 -13.25 -10.28 -7.60
CA MET A 201 -13.38 -9.96 -6.17
C MET A 201 -13.27 -11.18 -5.26
N VAL A 202 -13.81 -12.32 -5.70
CA VAL A 202 -13.86 -13.58 -4.93
C VAL A 202 -13.11 -14.72 -5.59
N GLY A 203 -12.39 -14.44 -6.67
CA GLY A 203 -11.69 -15.41 -7.49
C GLY A 203 -10.31 -15.82 -6.98
N PHE A 204 -9.35 -15.91 -7.88
CA PHE A 204 -7.95 -16.28 -7.62
C PHE A 204 -7.20 -15.13 -6.95
N ARG A 205 -7.30 -15.03 -5.63
CA ARG A 205 -6.88 -13.89 -4.82
C ARG A 205 -6.43 -14.32 -3.43
N GLY A 206 -5.48 -13.62 -2.84
CA GLY A 206 -4.98 -13.84 -1.49
C GLY A 206 -4.44 -15.24 -1.27
N ALA A 207 -4.77 -15.86 -0.15
CA ALA A 207 -4.25 -17.16 0.28
C ALA A 207 -4.25 -18.23 -0.80
N SER A 208 -5.35 -18.35 -1.58
CA SER A 208 -5.47 -19.35 -2.65
C SER A 208 -4.41 -19.22 -3.75
N ARG A 209 -3.86 -18.02 -3.92
CA ARG A 209 -2.83 -17.71 -4.91
C ARG A 209 -1.45 -18.21 -4.47
N TYR A 210 -1.13 -18.07 -3.19
CA TYR A 210 0.23 -18.24 -2.68
C TYR A 210 0.77 -19.67 -2.72
N TYR A 211 -0.10 -20.66 -2.52
CA TYR A 211 0.28 -22.08 -2.62
C TYR A 211 -0.03 -22.69 -4.00
N ASN A 212 -0.60 -21.91 -4.94
CA ASN A 212 -0.95 -22.40 -6.27
C ASN A 212 0.27 -22.35 -7.20
N GLU A 213 0.53 -23.43 -7.93
CA GLU A 213 1.65 -23.56 -8.88
C GLU A 213 1.68 -22.45 -9.94
N ARG A 214 0.52 -21.84 -10.24
CA ARG A 214 0.46 -20.72 -11.18
C ARG A 214 1.14 -19.46 -10.67
N TYR A 215 1.22 -19.26 -9.35
CA TYR A 215 1.72 -18.02 -8.76
C TYR A 215 2.81 -18.25 -7.67
N LYS A 216 3.07 -19.49 -7.28
CA LYS A 216 4.00 -19.83 -6.20
C LYS A 216 5.38 -19.15 -6.34
N ASP A 217 5.92 -19.03 -7.57
CA ASP A 217 7.18 -18.35 -7.83
C ASP A 217 7.10 -16.84 -7.56
N GLY A 218 5.96 -16.21 -7.87
CA GLY A 218 5.72 -14.80 -7.52
C GLY A 218 5.64 -14.57 -6.01
N PHE A 219 4.98 -15.48 -5.29
CA PHE A 219 4.89 -15.42 -3.83
C PHE A 219 6.25 -15.67 -3.16
N LYS A 220 7.10 -16.51 -3.77
CA LYS A 220 8.49 -16.70 -3.31
C LYS A 220 9.25 -15.38 -3.24
N LEU A 221 9.13 -14.51 -4.25
CA LEU A 221 9.80 -13.21 -4.26
C LEU A 221 9.33 -12.30 -3.11
N GLU A 222 8.02 -12.34 -2.82
CA GLU A 222 7.47 -11.59 -1.67
C GLU A 222 8.04 -12.12 -0.34
N CYS A 223 8.07 -13.44 -0.16
CA CYS A 223 8.63 -14.07 1.03
C CYS A 223 10.12 -13.74 1.21
N GLU A 224 10.89 -13.78 0.12
CA GLU A 224 12.31 -13.45 0.15
C GLU A 224 12.55 -11.99 0.52
N ALA A 225 11.74 -11.05 0.00
CA ALA A 225 11.81 -9.66 0.42
C ALA A 225 11.54 -9.50 1.93
N MET A 226 10.57 -10.22 2.49
CA MET A 226 10.28 -10.17 3.93
C MET A 226 11.41 -10.81 4.76
N ARG A 227 12.05 -11.87 4.25
CA ARG A 227 13.22 -12.48 4.89
C ARG A 227 14.39 -11.48 4.93
N ILE A 228 14.68 -10.80 3.82
CA ILE A 228 15.71 -9.75 3.77
C ILE A 228 15.44 -8.68 4.85
N VAL A 229 14.21 -8.20 4.96
CA VAL A 229 13.85 -7.18 5.97
C VAL A 229 14.11 -7.69 7.39
N ARG A 230 13.70 -8.93 7.68
CA ARG A 230 13.80 -9.45 9.05
C ARG A 230 15.19 -9.93 9.42
N GLU A 231 15.86 -10.66 8.50
CA GLU A 231 17.15 -11.30 8.79
C GLU A 231 18.33 -10.40 8.42
N ASP A 232 18.36 -9.84 7.21
CA ASP A 232 19.51 -9.08 6.72
C ASP A 232 19.49 -7.62 7.23
N MET A 233 18.31 -6.98 7.30
CA MET A 233 18.17 -5.64 7.88
C MET A 233 17.97 -5.65 9.41
N GLY A 234 17.66 -6.80 10.00
CA GLY A 234 17.47 -6.96 11.45
C GLY A 234 16.19 -6.32 12.00
N LEU A 235 15.15 -6.14 11.15
CA LEU A 235 13.90 -5.50 11.54
C LEU A 235 12.85 -6.54 11.96
N ASP A 236 13.00 -7.10 13.14
CA ASP A 236 12.17 -8.14 13.73
C ASP A 236 10.77 -7.67 14.17
N ASN A 237 10.56 -6.35 14.19
CA ASN A 237 9.26 -5.74 14.42
C ASN A 237 8.26 -5.92 13.25
N VAL A 238 8.70 -6.44 12.11
CA VAL A 238 7.82 -6.82 10.99
C VAL A 238 7.10 -8.12 11.31
N LYS A 239 5.75 -8.08 11.27
CA LYS A 239 4.86 -9.22 11.31
C LYS A 239 4.17 -9.36 9.96
N LEU A 240 3.65 -10.54 9.62
CA LEU A 240 3.05 -10.80 8.32
C LEU A 240 1.55 -11.08 8.46
N MET A 241 0.78 -10.74 7.43
CA MET A 241 -0.66 -10.97 7.42
C MET A 241 -1.10 -11.56 6.08
N ILE A 242 -1.87 -12.64 6.14
CA ILE A 242 -2.40 -13.35 4.98
C ILE A 242 -3.79 -12.79 4.67
N PRO A 243 -4.01 -12.21 3.47
CA PRO A 243 -5.33 -11.76 3.03
C PRO A 243 -6.16 -12.90 2.46
N PHE A 244 -7.46 -12.74 2.51
CA PHE A 244 -8.47 -13.55 1.82
C PHE A 244 -8.30 -15.07 2.03
N CYS A 245 -8.03 -15.47 3.26
CA CYS A 245 -7.91 -16.87 3.67
C CYS A 245 -9.31 -17.43 3.95
N ARG A 246 -9.79 -18.36 3.14
CA ARG A 246 -11.17 -18.86 3.18
C ARG A 246 -11.39 -19.99 4.15
N THR A 247 -10.35 -20.80 4.39
CA THR A 247 -10.42 -21.98 5.23
C THR A 247 -9.16 -22.15 6.06
N VAL A 248 -9.26 -22.91 7.15
CA VAL A 248 -8.11 -23.28 8.00
C VAL A 248 -7.05 -24.02 7.18
N ASP A 249 -7.47 -24.88 6.25
CA ASP A 249 -6.54 -25.66 5.43
C ASP A 249 -5.80 -24.79 4.40
N GLU A 250 -6.43 -23.74 3.87
CA GLU A 250 -5.70 -22.73 3.08
C GLU A 250 -4.62 -22.04 3.91
N GLY A 251 -4.97 -21.60 5.12
CA GLY A 251 -4.01 -20.97 6.03
C GLY A 251 -2.81 -21.86 6.32
N LYS A 252 -3.03 -23.14 6.62
CA LYS A 252 -1.96 -24.12 6.85
C LYS A 252 -1.05 -24.26 5.64
N LYS A 253 -1.63 -24.40 4.42
CA LYS A 253 -0.84 -24.51 3.18
C LYS A 253 0.00 -23.25 2.93
N VAL A 254 -0.53 -22.07 3.21
CA VAL A 254 0.25 -20.84 3.06
C VAL A 254 1.39 -20.80 4.04
N ILE A 255 1.16 -21.15 5.31
CA ILE A 255 2.23 -21.22 6.33
C ILE A 255 3.32 -22.22 5.94
N GLU A 256 2.94 -23.40 5.41
CA GLU A 256 3.90 -24.39 4.90
C GLU A 256 4.76 -23.81 3.77
N VAL A 257 4.15 -23.13 2.80
CA VAL A 257 4.89 -22.49 1.71
C VAL A 257 5.78 -21.33 2.21
N MET A 258 5.32 -20.56 3.18
CA MET A 258 6.15 -19.51 3.80
C MET A 258 7.35 -20.12 4.52
N GLU A 259 7.17 -21.23 5.23
CA GLU A 259 8.27 -21.96 5.88
C GLU A 259 9.27 -22.54 4.86
N GLU A 260 8.81 -23.07 3.72
CA GLU A 260 9.68 -23.49 2.60
C GLU A 260 10.57 -22.32 2.11
N TYR A 261 10.07 -21.09 2.15
CA TYR A 261 10.79 -19.88 1.73
C TYR A 261 11.51 -19.15 2.89
N GLY A 262 11.65 -19.81 4.04
CA GLY A 262 12.45 -19.33 5.17
C GLY A 262 11.68 -18.52 6.22
N LEU A 263 10.38 -18.29 6.04
CA LEU A 263 9.52 -17.54 6.97
C LEU A 263 8.75 -18.49 7.87
N LYS A 264 9.38 -18.94 8.96
CA LYS A 264 8.77 -19.87 9.91
C LYS A 264 8.08 -19.12 11.04
N GLN A 265 6.78 -19.38 11.23
CA GLN A 265 6.01 -18.84 12.36
C GLN A 265 6.65 -19.22 13.70
N GLY A 266 6.79 -18.24 14.59
CA GLY A 266 7.40 -18.39 15.90
C GLY A 266 8.93 -18.31 15.91
N LYS A 267 9.61 -18.39 14.75
CA LYS A 267 11.07 -18.17 14.67
C LYS A 267 11.34 -16.65 14.72
N ASP A 268 12.28 -16.23 15.57
CA ASP A 268 12.71 -14.83 15.70
C ASP A 268 11.52 -13.87 15.89
N ASN A 269 10.54 -14.24 16.71
CA ASN A 269 9.30 -13.49 16.94
C ASN A 269 8.42 -13.27 15.71
N LEU A 270 8.53 -14.06 14.66
CA LEU A 270 7.63 -13.94 13.51
C LEU A 270 6.22 -14.41 13.88
N GLU A 271 5.28 -13.48 13.84
CA GLU A 271 3.86 -13.75 13.91
C GLU A 271 3.23 -13.62 12.52
N ILE A 272 2.32 -14.56 12.20
CA ILE A 272 1.58 -14.58 10.95
C ILE A 272 0.09 -14.46 11.29
N TYR A 273 -0.49 -13.32 10.91
CA TYR A 273 -1.89 -12.99 11.06
C TYR A 273 -2.71 -13.41 9.85
N VAL A 274 -4.02 -13.44 10.01
CA VAL A 274 -4.99 -13.62 8.93
C VAL A 274 -5.96 -12.44 8.95
N MET A 275 -6.29 -11.88 7.79
CA MET A 275 -7.37 -10.89 7.69
C MET A 275 -8.71 -11.52 8.08
N CYS A 276 -9.43 -10.93 9.01
CA CYS A 276 -10.81 -11.27 9.31
C CYS A 276 -11.73 -10.42 8.42
N GLU A 277 -11.96 -10.84 7.18
CA GLU A 277 -12.63 -10.02 6.17
C GLU A 277 -13.74 -10.73 5.39
N ILE A 278 -13.89 -12.04 5.59
CA ILE A 278 -14.96 -12.84 4.98
C ILE A 278 -15.66 -13.65 6.07
N PRO A 279 -16.95 -14.04 5.88
CA PRO A 279 -17.72 -14.72 6.91
C PRO A 279 -17.09 -15.98 7.47
N SER A 280 -16.31 -16.71 6.68
CA SER A 280 -15.64 -17.93 7.12
C SER A 280 -14.45 -17.68 8.08
N ASN A 281 -14.09 -16.44 8.35
CA ASN A 281 -13.04 -16.10 9.32
C ASN A 281 -13.60 -15.91 10.75
N VAL A 282 -14.91 -15.95 10.92
CA VAL A 282 -15.63 -15.86 12.20
C VAL A 282 -16.10 -17.25 12.68
#